data_f6422b5b9095f848b29ca39117fa9c4f
#
_entry.id   f6422b5b9095f848b29ca39117fa9c4f
#
_cell.length_a   1.000
_cell.length_b   1.000
_cell.length_c   1.000
_cell.angle_alpha   90.00
_cell.angle_beta   90.00
_cell.angle_gamma   90.00
#
_symmetry.space_group_name_H-M   'P 1'
#
loop_
_entity.id
_entity.type
_entity.pdbx_description
1 polymer ?
#
loop_
_entity_poly.entity_id
_entity_poly.type
_entity_poly.pdbx_seq_one_letter_code
_entity_poly.pdbx_strand_id
1 'polypeptide(L)'
;RQVVTTPQEVALADARKGISMFTGDKVNVPILGLVENMSWFTPAELPENKYYLFGKDGGKRLAQETGVPLLGQIPIVQSICESGDAGHPVALDDTITGLAFKQLAEAVVKATEERNATKPSTQRVEVHK
;
A
#
# COMPACT_ATOMS: atom_id res chain seq x y z
N ARG A 1 9.43 2.52 -6.33
CA ARG A 1 9.05 2.19 -4.94
C ARG A 1 7.54 2.30 -4.75
N GLN A 2 7.01 1.68 -3.73
CA GLN A 2 5.63 1.85 -3.30
C GLN A 2 5.62 2.43 -1.87
N VAL A 3 4.59 3.21 -1.57
CA VAL A 3 4.41 3.83 -0.25
C VAL A 3 3.24 3.15 0.46
N VAL A 4 3.44 2.76 1.70
CA VAL A 4 2.41 2.12 2.53
C VAL A 4 1.99 3.09 3.64
N THR A 5 0.70 3.27 3.82
CA THR A 5 0.14 4.12 4.87
C THR A 5 -1.06 3.45 5.53
N THR A 6 -1.54 4.02 6.61
CA THR A 6 -2.85 3.74 7.19
C THR A 6 -3.76 4.96 6.96
N PRO A 7 -5.09 4.86 7.18
CA PRO A 7 -5.98 6.01 6.98
C PRO A 7 -5.90 7.09 8.06
N GLN A 8 -5.07 6.91 9.10
CA GLN A 8 -4.89 7.89 10.17
C GLN A 8 -4.17 9.15 9.66
N GLU A 9 -4.59 10.32 10.12
CA GLU A 9 -4.01 11.61 9.69
C GLU A 9 -2.50 11.70 9.94
N VAL A 10 -2.01 11.17 11.06
CA VAL A 10 -0.59 11.14 11.38
C VAL A 10 0.20 10.31 10.36
N ALA A 11 -0.33 9.14 10.00
CA ALA A 11 0.30 8.27 9.01
C ALA A 11 0.26 8.89 7.60
N LEU A 12 -0.84 9.54 7.25
CA LEU A 12 -0.98 10.25 5.97
C LEU A 12 0.02 11.41 5.85
N ALA A 13 0.26 12.13 6.94
CA ALA A 13 1.26 13.19 6.97
C ALA A 13 2.67 12.66 6.71
N ASP A 14 3.02 11.53 7.32
CA ASP A 14 4.32 10.87 7.10
C ASP A 14 4.45 10.34 5.67
N ALA A 15 3.41 9.73 5.15
CA ALA A 15 3.38 9.23 3.77
C ALA A 15 3.54 10.38 2.76
N ARG A 16 2.90 11.52 3.01
CA ARG A 16 3.02 12.73 2.18
C ARG A 16 4.46 13.22 2.14
N LYS A 17 5.14 13.26 3.29
CA LYS A 17 6.56 13.61 3.37
C LYS A 17 7.43 12.61 2.59
N GLY A 18 7.17 11.31 2.73
CA GLY A 18 7.88 10.27 2.00
C GLY A 18 7.74 10.41 0.48
N ILE A 19 6.54 10.67 0.00
CA ILE A 19 6.28 10.92 -1.42
C ILE A 19 7.05 12.14 -1.90
N SER A 20 7.03 13.24 -1.14
CA SER A 20 7.80 14.46 -1.47
C SER A 20 9.29 14.21 -1.54
N MET A 21 9.83 13.40 -0.64
CA MET A 21 11.26 13.03 -0.65
C MET A 21 11.66 12.28 -1.92
N PHE A 22 10.85 11.29 -2.34
CA PHE A 22 11.16 10.48 -3.51
C PHE A 22 10.92 11.20 -4.84
N THR A 23 10.05 12.19 -4.86
CA THR A 23 9.74 12.98 -6.06
C THR A 23 10.53 14.28 -6.16
N GLY A 24 11.36 14.57 -5.16
CA GLY A 24 12.23 15.76 -5.16
C GLY A 24 13.34 15.70 -6.21
N ASP A 25 13.85 16.87 -6.60
CA ASP A 25 14.83 17.02 -7.68
C ASP A 25 16.14 16.25 -7.46
N LYS A 26 16.52 16.04 -6.20
CA LYS A 26 17.77 15.38 -5.84
C LYS A 26 17.71 13.85 -5.84
N VAL A 27 16.54 13.28 -5.61
CA VAL A 27 16.37 11.83 -5.43
C VAL A 27 15.69 11.20 -6.65
N ASN A 28 14.60 11.78 -7.09
CA ASN A 28 13.82 11.38 -8.27
C ASN A 28 13.64 9.86 -8.41
N VAL A 29 13.14 9.22 -7.36
CA VAL A 29 12.81 7.80 -7.39
C VAL A 29 11.33 7.65 -7.77
N PRO A 30 11.00 6.92 -8.85
CA PRO A 30 9.62 6.71 -9.24
C PRO A 30 8.83 5.98 -8.15
N ILE A 31 7.63 6.47 -7.88
CA ILE A 31 6.68 5.83 -6.96
C ILE A 31 5.63 5.09 -7.80
N LEU A 32 5.56 3.77 -7.63
CA LEU A 32 4.60 2.93 -8.35
C LEU A 32 3.18 3.21 -7.91
N GLY A 33 2.98 3.43 -6.63
CA GLY A 33 1.68 3.69 -6.08
C GLY A 33 1.67 3.67 -4.56
N LEU A 34 0.47 3.83 -4.02
CA LEU A 34 0.17 3.92 -2.61
C LEU A 34 -0.64 2.69 -2.19
N VAL A 35 -0.32 2.11 -1.05
CA VAL A 35 -1.08 1.03 -0.42
C VAL A 35 -1.64 1.55 0.90
N GLU A 36 -2.94 1.42 1.10
CA GLU A 36 -3.58 1.71 2.37
C GLU A 36 -3.75 0.41 3.15
N ASN A 37 -3.01 0.28 4.24
CA ASN A 37 -3.17 -0.83 5.19
C ASN A 37 -4.11 -0.43 6.32
N MET A 38 -4.69 -1.38 7.00
CA MET A 38 -5.64 -1.15 8.09
C MET A 38 -6.82 -0.28 7.63
N SER A 39 -7.30 -0.51 6.42
CA SER A 39 -8.33 0.32 5.79
C SER A 39 -9.67 0.23 6.48
N TRP A 40 -10.03 -0.96 6.94
CA TRP A 40 -11.25 -1.22 7.71
C TRP A 40 -11.09 -2.50 8.51
N PHE A 41 -11.95 -2.67 9.49
CA PHE A 41 -12.05 -3.90 10.27
C PHE A 41 -13.30 -4.68 9.84
N THR A 42 -13.14 -5.99 9.61
CA THR A 42 -14.24 -6.89 9.33
C THR A 42 -14.20 -8.05 10.33
N PRO A 43 -15.18 -8.13 11.26
CA PRO A 43 -15.30 -9.27 12.18
C PRO A 43 -15.60 -10.56 11.43
N ALA A 44 -15.08 -11.69 11.93
CA ALA A 44 -15.35 -13.00 11.35
C ALA A 44 -16.86 -13.35 11.34
N GLU A 45 -17.57 -12.91 12.38
CA GLU A 45 -19.01 -13.14 12.54
C GLU A 45 -19.87 -12.28 11.60
N LEU A 46 -19.31 -11.19 11.08
CA LEU A 46 -20.01 -10.23 10.22
C LEU A 46 -19.17 -9.92 8.97
N PRO A 47 -19.00 -10.91 8.07
CA PRO A 47 -18.04 -10.79 6.95
C PRO A 47 -18.40 -9.72 5.93
N GLU A 48 -19.62 -9.22 5.93
CA GLU A 48 -20.06 -8.16 5.01
C GLU A 48 -19.95 -6.75 5.61
N ASN A 49 -19.63 -6.65 6.90
CA ASN A 49 -19.55 -5.36 7.59
C ASN A 49 -18.13 -4.82 7.54
N LYS A 50 -18.02 -3.51 7.30
CA LYS A 50 -16.76 -2.77 7.29
C LYS A 50 -16.80 -1.66 8.32
N TYR A 51 -15.89 -1.72 9.29
CA TYR A 51 -15.77 -0.69 10.32
C TYR A 51 -14.47 0.09 10.10
N TYR A 52 -14.59 1.37 9.86
CA TYR A 52 -13.45 2.25 9.56
C TYR A 52 -12.88 2.84 10.85
N LEU A 53 -12.17 2.01 11.61
CA LEU A 53 -11.67 2.34 12.94
C LEU A 53 -10.65 3.50 12.94
N PHE A 54 -9.89 3.65 11.87
CA PHE A 54 -8.84 4.65 11.74
C PHE A 54 -9.15 5.75 10.73
N GLY A 55 -10.39 5.87 10.31
CA GLY A 55 -10.85 6.81 9.29
C GLY A 55 -11.14 6.13 7.96
N LYS A 56 -11.91 6.81 7.13
CA LYS A 56 -12.35 6.30 5.83
C LYS A 56 -11.71 7.08 4.70
N ASP A 57 -11.26 6.35 3.68
CA ASP A 57 -10.76 6.90 2.42
C ASP A 57 -9.52 7.81 2.55
N GLY A 58 -8.75 7.71 3.64
CA GLY A 58 -7.55 8.52 3.83
C GLY A 58 -6.50 8.32 2.74
N GLY A 59 -6.20 7.06 2.41
CA GLY A 59 -5.28 6.73 1.32
C GLY A 59 -5.77 7.20 -0.05
N LYS A 60 -7.06 7.11 -0.28
CA LYS A 60 -7.67 7.57 -1.52
C LYS A 60 -7.55 9.08 -1.69
N ARG A 61 -7.77 9.85 -0.62
CA ARG A 61 -7.56 11.30 -0.63
C ARG A 61 -6.11 11.66 -0.89
N LEU A 62 -5.17 10.96 -0.23
CA LEU A 62 -3.74 11.19 -0.45
C LEU A 62 -3.32 10.86 -1.88
N ALA A 63 -3.86 9.79 -2.46
CA ALA A 63 -3.62 9.42 -3.85
C ALA A 63 -4.09 10.53 -4.81
N GLN A 64 -5.27 11.07 -4.59
CA GLN A 64 -5.81 12.19 -5.38
C GLN A 64 -4.96 13.46 -5.23
N GLU A 65 -4.54 13.77 -4.01
CA GLU A 65 -3.76 14.96 -3.68
C GLU A 65 -2.36 14.92 -4.32
N THR A 66 -1.72 13.76 -4.34
CA THR A 66 -0.34 13.60 -4.80
C THR A 66 -0.21 13.15 -6.26
N GLY A 67 -1.30 12.71 -6.87
CA GLY A 67 -1.27 12.12 -8.21
C GLY A 67 -0.69 10.70 -8.25
N VAL A 68 -0.41 10.10 -7.10
CA VAL A 68 0.09 8.72 -6.98
C VAL A 68 -1.10 7.77 -6.97
N PRO A 69 -1.11 6.70 -7.79
CA PRO A 69 -2.25 5.79 -7.84
C PRO A 69 -2.38 4.97 -6.55
N LEU A 70 -3.61 4.71 -6.13
CA LEU A 70 -3.91 3.78 -5.04
C LEU A 70 -3.88 2.35 -5.61
N LEU A 71 -2.91 1.55 -5.19
CA LEU A 71 -2.74 0.18 -5.67
C LEU A 71 -3.66 -0.82 -4.96
N GLY A 72 -3.97 -0.58 -3.71
CA GLY A 72 -4.84 -1.47 -2.96
C GLY A 72 -5.13 -0.99 -1.56
N GLN A 73 -6.14 -1.61 -0.96
CA GLN A 73 -6.57 -1.39 0.41
C GLN A 73 -6.61 -2.74 1.12
N ILE A 74 -5.93 -2.86 2.24
CA ILE A 74 -5.84 -4.10 3.01
C ILE A 74 -6.63 -3.93 4.31
N PRO A 75 -7.59 -4.83 4.59
CA PRO A 75 -8.37 -4.76 5.82
C PRO A 75 -7.59 -5.26 7.04
N ILE A 76 -8.09 -4.93 8.22
CA ILE A 76 -7.68 -5.54 9.47
C ILE A 76 -8.57 -6.77 9.69
N VAL A 77 -7.97 -7.95 9.79
CA VAL A 77 -8.67 -9.20 10.10
C VAL A 77 -7.83 -9.98 11.10
N GLN A 78 -8.47 -10.56 12.10
CA GLN A 78 -7.77 -11.31 13.14
C GLN A 78 -6.90 -12.44 12.58
N SER A 79 -7.38 -13.13 11.55
CA SER A 79 -6.66 -14.21 10.89
C SER A 79 -5.33 -13.80 10.26
N ILE A 80 -5.12 -12.52 9.95
CA ILE A 80 -3.83 -12.05 9.43
C ILE A 80 -2.74 -12.21 10.50
N CYS A 81 -3.03 -11.79 11.72
CA CYS A 81 -2.10 -11.93 12.84
C CYS A 81 -1.82 -13.39 13.15
N GLU A 82 -2.87 -14.19 13.29
CA GLU A 82 -2.77 -15.62 13.58
C GLU A 82 -1.96 -16.37 12.51
N SER A 83 -2.21 -16.09 11.24
CA SER A 83 -1.49 -16.69 10.13
C SER A 83 -0.02 -16.29 10.13
N GLY A 84 0.27 -15.01 10.41
CA GLY A 84 1.65 -14.52 10.50
C GLY A 84 2.41 -15.20 11.63
N ASP A 85 1.82 -15.30 12.80
CA ASP A 85 2.42 -15.93 13.96
C ASP A 85 2.64 -17.44 13.73
N ALA A 86 1.75 -18.08 13.00
CA ALA A 86 1.87 -19.49 12.63
C ALA A 86 2.84 -19.75 11.45
N GLY A 87 3.35 -18.71 10.82
CA GLY A 87 4.22 -18.84 9.65
C GLY A 87 3.51 -19.26 8.37
N HIS A 88 2.19 -19.11 8.30
CA HIS A 88 1.37 -19.42 7.12
C HIS A 88 0.84 -18.14 6.49
N PRO A 89 1.43 -17.68 5.36
CA PRO A 89 0.97 -16.42 4.73
C PRO A 89 -0.49 -16.48 4.31
N VAL A 90 -1.30 -15.52 4.77
CA VAL A 90 -2.73 -15.44 4.46
C VAL A 90 -2.99 -15.26 2.94
N ALA A 91 -2.01 -14.76 2.20
CA ALA A 91 -2.09 -14.63 0.74
C ALA A 91 -2.25 -15.96 0.01
N LEU A 92 -1.92 -17.08 0.66
CA LEU A 92 -2.09 -18.42 0.11
C LEU A 92 -3.51 -18.96 0.28
N ASP A 93 -4.34 -18.30 1.07
CA ASP A 93 -5.70 -18.74 1.37
C ASP A 93 -6.73 -18.14 0.41
N ASP A 94 -7.78 -18.89 0.10
CA ASP A 94 -8.92 -18.43 -0.69
C ASP A 94 -9.95 -17.69 0.18
N THR A 95 -9.47 -16.72 0.94
CA THR A 95 -10.28 -15.84 1.79
C THR A 95 -10.37 -14.45 1.17
N ILE A 96 -11.29 -13.62 1.66
CA ILE A 96 -11.39 -12.21 1.24
C ILE A 96 -10.06 -11.49 1.45
N THR A 97 -9.37 -11.76 2.56
CA THR A 97 -8.06 -11.19 2.86
C THR A 97 -6.98 -11.69 1.92
N GLY A 98 -6.93 -13.00 1.66
CA GLY A 98 -6.00 -13.58 0.68
C GLY A 98 -6.19 -13.00 -0.70
N LEU A 99 -7.43 -12.82 -1.13
CA LEU A 99 -7.77 -12.18 -2.41
C LEU A 99 -7.30 -10.72 -2.44
N ALA A 100 -7.44 -9.98 -1.34
CA ALA A 100 -6.97 -8.59 -1.28
C ALA A 100 -5.46 -8.49 -1.49
N PHE A 101 -4.67 -9.39 -0.89
CA PHE A 101 -3.22 -9.46 -1.11
C PHE A 101 -2.87 -9.87 -2.53
N LYS A 102 -3.58 -10.82 -3.12
CA LYS A 102 -3.37 -11.23 -4.51
C LYS A 102 -3.66 -10.09 -5.48
N GLN A 103 -4.75 -9.38 -5.29
CA GLN A 103 -5.11 -8.21 -6.10
C GLN A 103 -4.06 -7.10 -5.98
N LEU A 104 -3.56 -6.85 -4.76
CA LEU A 104 -2.48 -5.91 -4.53
C LEU A 104 -1.21 -6.34 -5.28
N ALA A 105 -0.83 -7.60 -5.20
CA ALA A 105 0.35 -8.13 -5.90
C ALA A 105 0.21 -7.95 -7.43
N GLU A 106 -0.94 -8.23 -7.99
CA GLU A 106 -1.23 -8.03 -9.42
C GLU A 106 -1.11 -6.55 -9.81
N ALA A 107 -1.65 -5.65 -8.98
CA ALA A 107 -1.55 -4.21 -9.21
C ALA A 107 -0.10 -3.72 -9.17
N VAL A 108 0.72 -4.24 -8.26
CA VAL A 108 2.15 -3.91 -8.17
C VAL A 108 2.91 -4.41 -9.39
N VAL A 109 2.64 -5.64 -9.83
CA VAL A 109 3.28 -6.21 -11.04
C VAL A 109 2.93 -5.36 -12.25
N LYS A 110 1.67 -5.02 -12.44
CA LYS A 110 1.21 -4.20 -13.57
C LYS A 110 1.86 -2.81 -13.54
N ALA A 111 1.88 -2.15 -12.39
CA ALA A 111 2.51 -0.84 -12.23
C ALA A 111 4.01 -0.89 -12.51
N THR A 112 4.68 -1.97 -12.11
CA THR A 112 6.11 -2.19 -12.36
C THR A 112 6.38 -2.38 -13.84
N GLU A 113 5.58 -3.16 -14.53
CA GLU A 113 5.69 -3.37 -15.99
C GLU A 113 5.48 -2.07 -16.76
N GLU A 114 4.46 -1.29 -16.41
CA GLU A 114 4.20 0.02 -17.01
C GLU A 114 5.37 0.99 -16.77
N ARG A 115 5.90 1.01 -15.55
CA ARG A 115 7.07 1.82 -15.22
C ARG A 115 8.29 1.42 -16.06
N ASN A 116 8.58 0.12 -16.17
CA ASN A 116 9.73 -0.39 -16.90
C ASN A 116 9.62 -0.15 -18.41
N ALA A 117 8.40 -0.10 -18.94
CA ALA A 117 8.15 0.20 -20.36
C ALA A 117 8.31 1.69 -20.68
N THR A 118 8.10 2.59 -19.71
CA THR A 118 8.03 4.04 -19.95
C THR A 118 9.18 4.84 -19.37
N LYS A 119 9.97 4.26 -18.47
CA LYS A 119 11.04 4.97 -17.74
C LYS A 119 12.34 4.18 -17.72
N PRO A 120 13.50 4.85 -17.73
CA PRO A 120 14.78 4.17 -17.59
C PRO A 120 14.95 3.58 -16.19
N SER A 121 15.91 2.66 -16.06
CA SER A 121 16.25 2.07 -14.76
C SER A 121 16.65 3.15 -13.75
N THR A 122 16.20 2.97 -12.50
CA THR A 122 16.59 3.88 -11.42
C THR A 122 18.08 3.77 -11.16
N GLN A 123 18.76 4.91 -11.22
CA GLN A 123 20.19 4.96 -10.96
C GLN A 123 20.47 4.75 -9.47
N ARG A 124 21.54 4.02 -9.20
CA ARG A 124 22.01 3.82 -7.84
C ARG A 124 22.57 5.13 -7.31
N VAL A 125 22.13 5.54 -6.13
CA VAL A 125 22.72 6.69 -5.46
C VAL A 125 24.11 6.32 -4.98
N GLU A 126 25.15 6.95 -5.53
CA GLU A 126 26.51 6.78 -5.05
C GLU A 126 26.72 7.68 -3.84
N VAL A 127 27.14 7.06 -2.73
CA VAL A 127 27.55 7.81 -1.54
C VAL A 127 29.05 8.07 -1.66
N HIS A 128 29.41 9.31 -1.97
CA HIS A 128 30.80 9.74 -1.92
C HIS A 128 31.21 9.98 -0.47
N LYS A 129 32.15 9.23 -0.03
CA LYS A 129 32.77 9.45 1.29
C LYS A 129 33.83 10.56 1.20
#